data_3b4e9a1e74283a9372d5f5e21e4e7292
#
_entry.id   3b4e9a1e74283a9372d5f5e21e4e7292
#
_cell.length_a   1.000
_cell.length_b   1.000
_cell.length_c   1.000
_cell.angle_alpha   90.00
_cell.angle_beta   90.00
_cell.angle_gamma   90.00
#
_symmetry.space_group_name_H-M   'P 1'
#
loop_
_entity.id
_entity.type
_entity.pdbx_description
1 polymer ?
#
loop_
_entity_poly.entity_id
_entity_poly.type
_entity_poly.pdbx_seq_one_letter_code
_entity_poly.pdbx_strand_id
1 'polypeptide(L)'
;EQISNDEMGQLTADFNHMAEALEQNIQNLENEVRAREDFIAAFSHELKTPLTAIIGYADMLRSRKLDEEKHFLCANYIYTEGKRLETMALRLLDIIVTRRKEIDRKTTNVSGIFSYLQEIYDETKNPGDSRVKVDICWEKGELYAEENLLKTVLINLTDNAIKASEEGQTVEITGRHMEDGYYFQVRDEGIGIPEEELHKITEAFYMVDKSRSRAHNGAGLGLALCTAILELHHSSLKIESTQGFGSCMSFLIPDEGVKSDE
;
A
#
# COMPACT_ATOMS: atom_id res chain seq x y z
N GLU A 1 32.97 -30.75 11.68
CA GLU A 1 33.40 -31.25 13.01
C GLU A 1 32.36 -32.24 13.50
N GLN A 2 32.80 -33.45 13.96
CA GLN A 2 31.90 -34.44 14.54
C GLN A 2 31.44 -33.93 15.91
N ILE A 3 30.19 -33.55 16.04
CA ILE A 3 29.57 -33.22 17.33
C ILE A 3 29.45 -34.55 18.10
N SER A 4 30.16 -34.68 19.20
CA SER A 4 30.02 -35.85 20.09
C SER A 4 28.66 -35.79 20.78
N ASN A 5 28.07 -36.95 21.08
CA ASN A 5 26.72 -37.05 21.64
C ASN A 5 26.76 -37.03 23.20
N ASP A 6 27.78 -36.35 23.76
CA ASP A 6 27.96 -36.12 25.17
C ASP A 6 27.54 -34.68 25.59
N GLU A 7 27.58 -34.38 26.87
CA GLU A 7 27.18 -33.07 27.43
C GLU A 7 27.98 -31.91 26.80
N MET A 8 29.22 -32.12 26.38
CA MET A 8 30.04 -31.11 25.70
C MET A 8 29.60 -30.89 24.24
N GLY A 9 29.15 -31.94 23.57
CA GLY A 9 28.56 -31.82 22.21
C GLY A 9 27.27 -31.05 22.24
N GLN A 10 26.41 -31.26 23.22
CA GLN A 10 25.17 -30.53 23.39
C GLN A 10 25.42 -29.05 23.70
N LEU A 11 26.34 -28.75 24.63
CA LEU A 11 26.73 -27.36 24.94
C LEU A 11 27.28 -26.62 23.70
N THR A 12 28.08 -27.32 22.87
CA THR A 12 28.62 -26.75 21.63
C THR A 12 27.50 -26.48 20.60
N ALA A 13 26.53 -27.39 20.48
CA ALA A 13 25.37 -27.20 19.60
C ALA A 13 24.50 -26.01 20.07
N ASP A 14 24.20 -25.92 21.35
CA ASP A 14 23.44 -24.82 21.93
C ASP A 14 24.15 -23.47 21.75
N PHE A 15 25.47 -23.44 21.93
CA PHE A 15 26.28 -22.23 21.70
C PHE A 15 26.27 -21.82 20.23
N ASN A 16 26.40 -22.76 19.30
CA ASN A 16 26.35 -22.47 17.86
C ASN A 16 24.97 -21.95 17.46
N HIS A 17 23.89 -22.57 17.95
CA HIS A 17 22.52 -22.12 17.71
C HIS A 17 22.27 -20.68 18.25
N MET A 18 22.81 -20.39 19.44
CA MET A 18 22.72 -19.03 20.00
C MET A 18 23.54 -18.03 19.18
N ALA A 19 24.73 -18.41 18.70
CA ALA A 19 25.56 -17.57 17.84
C ALA A 19 24.86 -17.29 16.48
N GLU A 20 24.28 -18.30 15.86
CA GLU A 20 23.51 -18.15 14.62
C GLU A 20 22.26 -17.26 14.83
N ALA A 21 21.53 -17.45 15.93
CA ALA A 21 20.38 -16.61 16.26
C ALA A 21 20.79 -15.14 16.50
N LEU A 22 21.93 -14.91 17.15
CA LEU A 22 22.48 -13.58 17.38
C LEU A 22 22.89 -12.91 16.06
N GLU A 23 23.59 -13.62 15.19
CA GLU A 23 24.00 -13.13 13.88
C GLU A 23 22.77 -12.77 13.02
N GLN A 24 21.74 -13.62 13.04
CA GLN A 24 20.46 -13.34 12.35
C GLN A 24 19.77 -12.10 12.91
N ASN A 25 19.76 -11.92 14.23
CA ASN A 25 19.17 -10.75 14.85
C ASN A 25 19.93 -9.46 14.49
N ILE A 26 21.26 -9.51 14.48
CA ILE A 26 22.11 -8.38 14.06
C ILE A 26 21.78 -8.01 12.60
N GLN A 27 21.74 -8.99 11.71
CA GLN A 27 21.42 -8.77 10.29
C GLN A 27 20.03 -8.17 10.10
N ASN A 28 19.04 -8.65 10.87
CA ASN A 28 17.68 -8.11 10.83
C ASN A 28 17.65 -6.65 11.30
N LEU A 29 18.36 -6.32 12.40
CA LEU A 29 18.46 -4.95 12.88
C LEU A 29 19.17 -4.01 11.89
N GLU A 30 20.25 -4.47 11.25
CA GLU A 30 20.95 -3.69 10.23
C GLU A 30 20.04 -3.41 9.02
N ASN A 31 19.26 -4.40 8.59
CA ASN A 31 18.29 -4.24 7.51
C ASN A 31 17.17 -3.26 7.89
N GLU A 32 16.67 -3.32 9.13
CA GLU A 32 15.66 -2.38 9.63
C GLU A 32 16.19 -0.94 9.70
N VAL A 33 17.43 -0.75 10.21
CA VAL A 33 18.08 0.57 10.23
C VAL A 33 18.23 1.13 8.83
N ARG A 34 18.73 0.32 7.89
CA ARG A 34 18.92 0.72 6.49
C ARG A 34 17.59 1.09 5.82
N ALA A 35 16.55 0.27 5.99
CA ALA A 35 15.21 0.57 5.48
C ALA A 35 14.65 1.89 6.05
N ARG A 36 14.94 2.19 7.32
CA ARG A 36 14.54 3.46 7.95
C ARG A 36 15.31 4.67 7.39
N GLU A 37 16.60 4.52 7.12
CA GLU A 37 17.41 5.58 6.50
C GLU A 37 16.95 5.87 5.07
N ASP A 38 16.71 4.83 4.27
CA ASP A 38 16.18 4.92 2.90
C ASP A 38 14.81 5.59 2.88
N PHE A 39 13.94 5.24 3.82
CA PHE A 39 12.64 5.89 4.00
C PHE A 39 12.78 7.40 4.28
N ILE A 40 13.66 7.81 5.19
CA ILE A 40 13.89 9.23 5.53
C ILE A 40 14.46 9.98 4.32
N ALA A 41 15.39 9.37 3.60
CA ALA A 41 15.98 9.96 2.40
C ALA A 41 14.94 10.17 1.29
N ALA A 42 14.13 9.14 1.01
CA ALA A 42 13.06 9.19 0.02
C ALA A 42 11.99 10.25 0.39
N PHE A 43 11.56 10.28 1.65
CA PHE A 43 10.63 11.28 2.18
C PHE A 43 11.15 12.70 2.00
N SER A 44 12.40 12.94 2.38
CA SER A 44 13.04 14.26 2.25
C SER A 44 13.11 14.71 0.80
N HIS A 45 13.39 13.80 -0.13
CA HIS A 45 13.41 14.08 -1.55
C HIS A 45 12.02 14.41 -2.11
N GLU A 46 11.00 13.61 -1.73
CA GLU A 46 9.64 13.83 -2.22
C GLU A 46 8.97 15.08 -1.60
N LEU A 47 9.40 15.54 -0.43
CA LEU A 47 9.00 16.83 0.14
C LEU A 47 9.68 18.02 -0.56
N LYS A 48 10.97 17.90 -0.88
CA LYS A 48 11.76 19.00 -1.45
C LYS A 48 11.19 19.49 -2.78
N THR A 49 10.74 18.58 -3.63
CA THR A 49 10.27 18.91 -4.99
C THR A 49 9.03 19.81 -4.98
N PRO A 50 7.89 19.46 -4.33
CA PRO A 50 6.71 20.31 -4.28
C PRO A 50 6.98 21.62 -3.49
N LEU A 51 7.77 21.56 -2.42
CA LEU A 51 8.11 22.75 -1.64
C LEU A 51 8.91 23.76 -2.48
N THR A 52 9.86 23.29 -3.28
CA THR A 52 10.63 24.14 -4.21
C THR A 52 9.71 24.77 -5.26
N ALA A 53 8.74 24.03 -5.80
CA ALA A 53 7.76 24.54 -6.75
C ALA A 53 6.87 25.62 -6.11
N ILE A 54 6.33 25.37 -4.92
CA ILE A 54 5.50 26.35 -4.16
C ILE A 54 6.29 27.64 -3.94
N ILE A 55 7.53 27.56 -3.44
CA ILE A 55 8.38 28.71 -3.19
C ILE A 55 8.67 29.47 -4.50
N GLY A 56 8.99 28.76 -5.58
CA GLY A 56 9.28 29.35 -6.87
C GLY A 56 8.09 30.13 -7.47
N TYR A 57 6.90 29.54 -7.47
CA TYR A 57 5.68 30.20 -7.94
C TYR A 57 5.25 31.35 -7.03
N ALA A 58 5.39 31.20 -5.70
CA ALA A 58 5.14 32.28 -4.76
C ALA A 58 6.12 33.47 -4.96
N ASP A 59 7.39 33.19 -5.24
CA ASP A 59 8.37 34.22 -5.55
C ASP A 59 8.07 34.94 -6.88
N MET A 60 7.60 34.23 -7.90
CA MET A 60 7.11 34.81 -9.15
C MET A 60 5.95 35.78 -8.91
N LEU A 61 4.97 35.38 -8.09
CA LEU A 61 3.83 36.23 -7.72
C LEU A 61 4.28 37.49 -6.95
N ARG A 62 5.29 37.36 -6.10
CA ARG A 62 5.83 38.45 -5.27
C ARG A 62 6.68 39.43 -6.05
N SER A 63 7.56 38.91 -6.94
CA SER A 63 8.65 39.71 -7.54
C SER A 63 8.32 40.25 -8.93
N ARG A 64 7.26 39.79 -9.59
CA ARG A 64 6.92 40.16 -10.97
C ARG A 64 5.49 40.67 -11.10
N LYS A 65 5.28 41.66 -11.96
CA LYS A 65 3.92 41.97 -12.45
C LYS A 65 3.55 40.95 -13.51
N LEU A 66 2.60 40.08 -13.18
CA LEU A 66 2.07 39.06 -14.05
C LEU A 66 0.71 39.50 -14.61
N ASP A 67 0.37 39.05 -15.81
CA ASP A 67 -1.00 39.12 -16.32
C ASP A 67 -1.93 38.17 -15.50
N GLU A 68 -3.23 38.38 -15.60
CA GLU A 68 -4.22 37.58 -14.82
C GLU A 68 -4.10 36.09 -15.04
N GLU A 69 -3.83 35.65 -16.29
CA GLU A 69 -3.69 34.26 -16.64
C GLU A 69 -2.49 33.60 -15.92
N LYS A 70 -1.33 34.25 -15.97
CA LYS A 70 -0.12 33.77 -15.27
C LYS A 70 -0.24 33.85 -13.76
N HIS A 71 -0.94 34.86 -13.26
CA HIS A 71 -1.23 34.98 -11.84
C HIS A 71 -2.07 33.79 -11.37
N PHE A 72 -3.17 33.50 -12.08
CA PHE A 72 -4.03 32.33 -11.80
C PHE A 72 -3.24 31.01 -11.91
N LEU A 73 -2.42 30.85 -12.93
CA LEU A 73 -1.59 29.66 -13.14
C LEU A 73 -0.65 29.40 -11.95
N CYS A 74 0.09 30.45 -11.51
CA CYS A 74 0.99 30.35 -10.36
C CYS A 74 0.23 29.99 -9.07
N ALA A 75 -0.90 30.64 -8.83
CA ALA A 75 -1.74 30.36 -7.67
C ALA A 75 -2.27 28.90 -7.68
N ASN A 76 -2.69 28.42 -8.86
CA ASN A 76 -3.17 27.06 -9.04
C ASN A 76 -2.06 26.01 -8.80
N TYR A 77 -0.83 26.28 -9.27
CA TYR A 77 0.30 25.38 -8.98
C TYR A 77 0.62 25.33 -7.47
N ILE A 78 0.63 26.47 -6.79
CA ILE A 78 0.84 26.54 -5.33
C ILE A 78 -0.23 25.71 -4.60
N TYR A 79 -1.49 25.86 -4.99
CA TYR A 79 -2.60 25.13 -4.41
C TYR A 79 -2.48 23.61 -4.63
N THR A 80 -2.21 23.20 -5.87
CA THR A 80 -2.08 21.79 -6.25
C THR A 80 -0.93 21.10 -5.53
N GLU A 81 0.26 21.73 -5.48
CA GLU A 81 1.40 21.18 -4.76
C GLU A 81 1.19 21.19 -3.23
N GLY A 82 0.47 22.18 -2.70
CA GLY A 82 0.06 22.22 -1.30
C GLY A 82 -0.88 21.06 -0.94
N LYS A 83 -1.88 20.79 -1.77
CA LYS A 83 -2.78 19.64 -1.61
C LYS A 83 -2.06 18.30 -1.71
N ARG A 84 -1.07 18.20 -2.59
CA ARG A 84 -0.22 17.02 -2.70
C ARG A 84 0.58 16.77 -1.42
N LEU A 85 1.17 17.81 -0.84
CA LEU A 85 1.90 17.73 0.43
C LEU A 85 0.97 17.32 1.59
N GLU A 86 -0.22 17.89 1.67
CA GLU A 86 -1.24 17.51 2.66
C GLU A 86 -1.57 16.02 2.56
N THR A 87 -1.89 15.53 1.37
CA THR A 87 -2.20 14.12 1.12
C THR A 87 -1.04 13.20 1.52
N MET A 88 0.19 13.60 1.17
CA MET A 88 1.39 12.83 1.54
C MET A 88 1.58 12.77 3.06
N ALA A 89 1.41 13.91 3.76
CA ALA A 89 1.55 13.97 5.22
C ALA A 89 0.49 13.11 5.94
N LEU A 90 -0.76 13.14 5.48
CA LEU A 90 -1.83 12.31 6.04
C LEU A 90 -1.55 10.82 5.84
N ARG A 91 -1.17 10.38 4.63
CA ARG A 91 -0.84 8.98 4.35
C ARG A 91 0.37 8.50 5.15
N LEU A 92 1.37 9.35 5.34
CA LEU A 92 2.51 9.03 6.19
C LEU A 92 2.08 8.84 7.65
N LEU A 93 1.21 9.73 8.14
CA LEU A 93 0.66 9.60 9.49
C LEU A 93 -0.11 8.29 9.65
N ASP A 94 -0.91 7.91 8.65
CA ASP A 94 -1.64 6.64 8.65
C ASP A 94 -0.68 5.43 8.77
N ILE A 95 0.44 5.42 8.02
CA ILE A 95 1.46 4.35 8.11
C ILE A 95 2.08 4.31 9.51
N ILE A 96 2.47 5.47 10.08
CA ILE A 96 3.12 5.55 11.38
C ILE A 96 2.17 5.10 12.51
N VAL A 97 0.92 5.56 12.46
CA VAL A 97 -0.10 5.20 13.45
C VAL A 97 -0.43 3.71 13.35
N THR A 98 -0.60 3.20 12.13
CA THR A 98 -0.89 1.80 11.89
C THR A 98 0.21 0.89 12.46
N ARG A 99 1.48 1.18 12.21
CA ARG A 99 2.61 0.38 12.75
C ARG A 99 2.74 0.38 14.28
N ARG A 100 2.14 1.35 14.97
CA ARG A 100 2.22 1.49 16.44
C ARG A 100 0.97 1.01 17.16
N LYS A 101 -0.11 0.73 16.43
CA LYS A 101 -1.41 0.43 17.00
C LYS A 101 -1.54 -1.08 17.24
N GLU A 102 -1.94 -1.46 18.45
CA GLU A 102 -2.62 -2.73 18.65
C GLU A 102 -3.99 -2.61 18.00
N ILE A 103 -4.28 -3.44 16.99
CA ILE A 103 -5.56 -3.41 16.29
C ILE A 103 -6.63 -4.14 17.09
N ASP A 104 -7.80 -3.54 17.18
CA ASP A 104 -8.99 -4.14 17.76
C ASP A 104 -9.70 -5.01 16.70
N ARG A 105 -9.17 -6.23 16.51
CA ARG A 105 -9.77 -7.20 15.59
C ARG A 105 -11.09 -7.73 16.18
N LYS A 106 -12.10 -7.85 15.36
CA LYS A 106 -13.43 -8.33 15.71
C LYS A 106 -13.95 -9.27 14.63
N THR A 107 -14.86 -10.14 15.01
CA THR A 107 -15.64 -10.89 14.02
C THR A 107 -16.42 -9.90 13.16
N THR A 108 -16.07 -9.84 11.88
CA THR A 108 -16.57 -8.87 10.90
C THR A 108 -17.18 -9.63 9.73
N ASN A 109 -18.38 -9.20 9.33
CA ASN A 109 -19.04 -9.77 8.15
C ASN A 109 -18.49 -9.09 6.89
N VAL A 110 -17.99 -9.89 5.95
CA VAL A 110 -17.39 -9.37 4.70
C VAL A 110 -18.37 -8.55 3.86
N SER A 111 -19.68 -8.80 3.99
CA SER A 111 -20.71 -8.03 3.27
C SER A 111 -20.65 -6.53 3.56
N GLY A 112 -20.25 -6.12 4.79
CA GLY A 112 -20.06 -4.70 5.13
C GLY A 112 -18.92 -4.06 4.35
N ILE A 113 -17.84 -4.81 4.14
CA ILE A 113 -16.68 -4.35 3.36
C ILE A 113 -17.06 -4.18 1.90
N PHE A 114 -17.66 -5.21 1.30
CA PHE A 114 -17.99 -5.19 -0.13
C PHE A 114 -19.14 -4.23 -0.47
N SER A 115 -20.16 -4.10 0.40
CA SER A 115 -21.22 -3.09 0.21
C SER A 115 -20.66 -1.67 0.21
N TYR A 116 -19.69 -1.39 1.07
CA TYR A 116 -19.00 -0.10 1.09
C TYR A 116 -18.22 0.18 -0.19
N LEU A 117 -17.50 -0.84 -0.72
CA LEU A 117 -16.80 -0.73 -2.01
C LEU A 117 -17.79 -0.51 -3.16
N GLN A 118 -18.91 -1.23 -3.18
CA GLN A 118 -19.97 -1.00 -4.17
C GLN A 118 -20.51 0.42 -4.12
N GLU A 119 -20.67 1.00 -2.91
CA GLU A 119 -21.14 2.38 -2.79
C GLU A 119 -20.14 3.40 -3.35
N ILE A 120 -18.83 3.17 -3.19
CA ILE A 120 -17.79 4.06 -3.70
C ILE A 120 -17.68 3.97 -5.22
N TYR A 121 -17.68 2.75 -5.78
CA TYR A 121 -17.41 2.50 -7.21
C TYR A 121 -18.69 2.32 -8.04
N ASP A 122 -19.86 2.71 -7.51
CA ASP A 122 -21.13 2.66 -8.24
C ASP A 122 -21.14 3.71 -9.38
N GLU A 123 -21.04 3.25 -10.62
CA GLU A 123 -21.04 4.09 -11.82
C GLU A 123 -22.30 4.95 -11.96
N THR A 124 -23.43 4.51 -11.34
CA THR A 124 -24.70 5.26 -11.42
C THR A 124 -24.69 6.53 -10.58
N LYS A 125 -23.84 6.57 -9.53
CA LYS A 125 -23.71 7.73 -8.63
C LYS A 125 -22.73 8.78 -9.14
N ASN A 126 -21.77 8.38 -9.99
CA ASN A 126 -20.75 9.25 -10.58
C ASN A 126 -20.70 9.08 -12.11
N PRO A 127 -21.79 9.39 -12.84
CA PRO A 127 -21.84 9.24 -14.29
C PRO A 127 -20.87 10.24 -14.94
N GLY A 128 -19.78 9.74 -15.49
CA GLY A 128 -18.81 10.52 -16.26
C GLY A 128 -17.39 10.61 -15.68
N ASP A 129 -17.12 10.05 -14.50
CA ASP A 129 -15.79 10.11 -13.87
C ASP A 129 -15.03 8.78 -13.98
N SER A 130 -15.68 7.63 -14.22
CA SER A 130 -15.00 6.35 -14.35
C SER A 130 -14.89 5.89 -15.80
N ARG A 131 -13.69 6.09 -16.35
CA ARG A 131 -13.28 5.52 -17.65
C ARG A 131 -13.06 4.01 -17.59
N VAL A 132 -13.00 3.46 -16.38
CA VAL A 132 -12.68 2.07 -16.06
C VAL A 132 -13.85 1.47 -15.28
N LYS A 133 -14.34 0.31 -15.70
CA LYS A 133 -15.40 -0.42 -15.02
C LYS A 133 -14.86 -1.17 -13.80
N VAL A 134 -15.60 -1.16 -12.69
CA VAL A 134 -15.25 -1.94 -11.48
C VAL A 134 -16.31 -3.02 -11.24
N ASP A 135 -15.93 -4.29 -11.39
CA ASP A 135 -16.78 -5.44 -11.14
C ASP A 135 -16.44 -6.03 -9.75
N ILE A 136 -17.46 -6.17 -8.90
CA ILE A 136 -17.30 -6.64 -7.53
C ILE A 136 -18.12 -7.91 -7.30
N CYS A 137 -17.44 -9.00 -6.97
CA CYS A 137 -18.05 -10.30 -6.71
C CYS A 137 -17.47 -10.93 -5.44
N TRP A 138 -18.35 -11.40 -4.52
CA TRP A 138 -17.86 -12.01 -3.28
C TRP A 138 -18.76 -13.13 -2.77
N GLU A 139 -18.16 -14.02 -2.02
CA GLU A 139 -18.85 -15.03 -1.22
C GLU A 139 -19.13 -14.49 0.18
N LYS A 140 -20.27 -14.86 0.75
CA LYS A 140 -20.59 -14.50 2.14
C LYS A 140 -19.64 -15.19 3.10
N GLY A 141 -19.22 -14.49 4.14
CA GLY A 141 -18.34 -15.03 5.16
C GLY A 141 -18.12 -14.06 6.31
N GLU A 142 -17.50 -14.56 7.34
CA GLU A 142 -17.03 -13.78 8.49
C GLU A 142 -15.52 -13.96 8.60
N LEU A 143 -14.85 -12.95 9.13
CA LEU A 143 -13.39 -12.95 9.35
C LEU A 143 -13.06 -12.19 10.62
N TYR A 144 -11.90 -12.45 11.22
CA TYR A 144 -11.45 -11.78 12.43
C TYR A 144 -10.48 -10.64 12.06
N ALA A 145 -11.02 -9.42 11.91
CA ALA A 145 -10.24 -8.30 11.42
C ALA A 145 -10.76 -6.94 11.91
N GLU A 146 -10.00 -5.90 11.63
CA GLU A 146 -10.46 -4.51 11.73
C GLU A 146 -10.99 -4.05 10.36
N GLU A 147 -12.29 -3.86 10.29
CA GLU A 147 -13.05 -3.63 9.05
C GLU A 147 -12.55 -2.41 8.26
N ASN A 148 -12.32 -1.28 8.94
CA ASN A 148 -11.93 -0.04 8.25
C ASN A 148 -10.52 -0.11 7.68
N LEU A 149 -9.62 -0.85 8.33
CA LEU A 149 -8.28 -1.08 7.79
C LEU A 149 -8.35 -1.95 6.52
N LEU A 150 -9.17 -3.00 6.49
CA LEU A 150 -9.35 -3.80 5.28
C LEU A 150 -10.02 -3.00 4.15
N LYS A 151 -11.01 -2.16 4.45
CA LYS A 151 -11.57 -1.21 3.49
C LYS A 151 -10.47 -0.30 2.91
N THR A 152 -9.58 0.20 3.75
CA THR A 152 -8.45 1.03 3.32
C THR A 152 -7.52 0.27 2.38
N VAL A 153 -7.20 -1.00 2.66
CA VAL A 153 -6.41 -1.85 1.76
C VAL A 153 -7.09 -1.98 0.40
N LEU A 154 -8.34 -2.40 0.38
CA LEU A 154 -9.07 -2.65 -0.87
C LEU A 154 -9.25 -1.38 -1.70
N ILE A 155 -9.53 -0.24 -1.08
CA ILE A 155 -9.60 1.06 -1.78
C ILE A 155 -8.23 1.40 -2.40
N ASN A 156 -7.13 1.28 -1.65
CA ASN A 156 -5.80 1.58 -2.20
C ASN A 156 -5.42 0.66 -3.36
N LEU A 157 -5.73 -0.64 -3.27
CA LEU A 157 -5.47 -1.59 -4.35
C LEU A 157 -6.35 -1.28 -5.58
N THR A 158 -7.63 -1.00 -5.38
CA THR A 158 -8.57 -0.68 -6.46
C THR A 158 -8.22 0.64 -7.13
N ASP A 159 -7.90 1.69 -6.39
CA ASP A 159 -7.46 2.98 -6.94
C ASP A 159 -6.16 2.85 -7.76
N ASN A 160 -5.24 1.99 -7.33
CA ASN A 160 -4.03 1.70 -8.09
C ASN A 160 -4.35 0.96 -9.39
N ALA A 161 -5.24 -0.03 -9.35
CA ALA A 161 -5.71 -0.77 -10.50
C ALA A 161 -6.40 0.15 -11.53
N ILE A 162 -7.30 1.03 -11.07
CA ILE A 162 -7.98 2.03 -11.94
C ILE A 162 -6.96 2.97 -12.60
N LYS A 163 -5.95 3.45 -11.85
CA LYS A 163 -4.90 4.33 -12.40
C LYS A 163 -3.99 3.64 -13.41
N ALA A 164 -3.80 2.32 -13.26
CA ALA A 164 -3.02 1.51 -14.18
C ALA A 164 -3.78 1.14 -15.46
N SER A 165 -5.11 1.16 -15.41
CA SER A 165 -6.01 0.77 -16.51
C SER A 165 -6.27 1.89 -17.49
N GLU A 166 -6.63 1.51 -18.73
CA GLU A 166 -7.06 2.41 -19.80
C GLU A 166 -8.58 2.47 -19.88
N GLU A 167 -9.11 3.43 -20.63
CA GLU A 167 -10.55 3.59 -20.86
C GLU A 167 -11.16 2.32 -21.49
N GLY A 168 -12.23 1.83 -20.90
CA GLY A 168 -12.95 0.63 -21.34
C GLY A 168 -12.45 -0.68 -20.75
N GLN A 169 -11.34 -0.67 -19.97
CA GLN A 169 -10.86 -1.84 -19.24
C GLN A 169 -11.66 -2.06 -17.96
N THR A 170 -11.52 -3.25 -17.38
CA THR A 170 -12.24 -3.66 -16.17
C THR A 170 -11.26 -3.95 -15.03
N VAL A 171 -11.60 -3.47 -13.83
CA VAL A 171 -10.98 -3.88 -12.57
C VAL A 171 -11.93 -4.83 -11.86
N GLU A 172 -11.44 -6.03 -11.53
CA GLU A 172 -12.20 -7.04 -10.82
C GLU A 172 -11.80 -7.08 -9.34
N ILE A 173 -12.78 -6.99 -8.44
CA ILE A 173 -12.58 -7.20 -7.01
C ILE A 173 -13.32 -8.47 -6.61
N THR A 174 -12.59 -9.47 -6.10
CA THR A 174 -13.20 -10.73 -5.67
C THR A 174 -12.90 -11.06 -4.22
N GLY A 175 -13.86 -11.70 -3.56
CA GLY A 175 -13.72 -12.26 -2.24
C GLY A 175 -14.21 -13.70 -2.16
N ARG A 176 -13.41 -14.62 -1.59
CA ARG A 176 -13.74 -16.05 -1.52
C ARG A 176 -13.36 -16.63 -0.17
N HIS A 177 -14.16 -17.53 0.32
CA HIS A 177 -13.80 -18.34 1.48
C HIS A 177 -12.82 -19.45 1.06
N MET A 178 -11.74 -19.62 1.82
CA MET A 178 -10.74 -20.67 1.63
C MET A 178 -10.64 -21.51 2.90
N GLU A 179 -9.96 -22.66 2.85
CA GLU A 179 -9.78 -23.54 4.02
C GLU A 179 -9.06 -22.84 5.19
N ASP A 180 -8.12 -21.93 4.86
CA ASP A 180 -7.26 -21.25 5.84
C ASP A 180 -7.72 -19.81 6.18
N GLY A 181 -8.85 -19.34 5.62
CA GLY A 181 -9.35 -17.99 5.85
C GLY A 181 -10.12 -17.38 4.70
N TYR A 182 -10.22 -16.06 4.66
CA TYR A 182 -10.91 -15.34 3.61
C TYR A 182 -9.93 -14.66 2.66
N TYR A 183 -10.03 -15.00 1.38
CA TYR A 183 -9.14 -14.52 0.31
C TYR A 183 -9.75 -13.32 -0.41
N PHE A 184 -8.96 -12.27 -0.56
CA PHE A 184 -9.28 -11.07 -1.33
C PHE A 184 -8.35 -10.92 -2.52
N GLN A 185 -8.90 -10.46 -3.64
CA GLN A 185 -8.15 -10.23 -4.86
C GLN A 185 -8.66 -8.98 -5.57
N VAL A 186 -7.73 -8.16 -6.07
CA VAL A 186 -7.98 -7.05 -6.99
C VAL A 186 -7.14 -7.30 -8.23
N ARG A 187 -7.80 -7.38 -9.39
CA ARG A 187 -7.17 -7.64 -10.69
C ARG A 187 -7.49 -6.52 -11.67
N ASP A 188 -6.49 -6.08 -12.41
CA ASP A 188 -6.61 -5.15 -13.51
C ASP A 188 -6.05 -5.72 -14.83
N GLU A 189 -6.47 -5.15 -15.94
CA GLU A 189 -5.97 -5.43 -17.29
C GLU A 189 -5.05 -4.29 -17.80
N GLY A 190 -4.49 -3.50 -16.87
CA GLY A 190 -3.73 -2.30 -17.18
C GLY A 190 -2.32 -2.55 -17.69
N ILE A 191 -1.47 -1.55 -17.52
CA ILE A 191 -0.09 -1.57 -18.03
C ILE A 191 0.81 -2.64 -17.41
N GLY A 192 0.40 -3.24 -16.30
CA GLY A 192 1.23 -4.20 -15.55
C GLY A 192 2.50 -3.58 -14.97
N ILE A 193 3.31 -4.43 -14.32
CA ILE A 193 4.52 -4.05 -13.60
C ILE A 193 5.67 -4.91 -14.12
N PRO A 194 6.84 -4.35 -14.46
CA PRO A 194 8.03 -5.11 -14.80
C PRO A 194 8.46 -6.03 -13.65
N GLU A 195 8.93 -7.25 -13.96
CA GLU A 195 9.32 -8.26 -12.97
C GLU A 195 10.42 -7.74 -12.02
N GLU A 196 11.37 -6.98 -12.54
CA GLU A 196 12.47 -6.36 -11.80
C GLU A 196 12.03 -5.33 -10.75
N GLU A 197 10.80 -4.81 -10.88
CA GLU A 197 10.24 -3.78 -9.99
C GLU A 197 9.33 -4.37 -8.89
N LEU A 198 8.85 -5.61 -9.06
CA LEU A 198 7.86 -6.23 -8.17
C LEU A 198 8.28 -6.24 -6.70
N HIS A 199 9.56 -6.42 -6.42
CA HIS A 199 10.08 -6.46 -5.06
C HIS A 199 10.19 -5.08 -4.39
N LYS A 200 10.14 -3.97 -5.19
CA LYS A 200 10.29 -2.60 -4.68
C LYS A 200 8.98 -1.85 -4.53
N ILE A 201 7.93 -2.25 -5.28
CA ILE A 201 6.69 -1.46 -5.34
C ILE A 201 5.94 -1.35 -4.01
N THR A 202 6.26 -2.19 -3.03
CA THR A 202 5.75 -2.10 -1.65
C THR A 202 6.57 -1.18 -0.76
N GLU A 203 7.75 -0.73 -1.23
CA GLU A 203 8.55 0.25 -0.50
C GLU A 203 7.86 1.62 -0.53
N ALA A 204 7.93 2.34 0.58
CA ALA A 204 7.36 3.67 0.67
C ALA A 204 8.07 4.65 -0.29
N PHE A 205 7.29 5.49 -0.98
CA PHE A 205 7.74 6.47 -1.99
C PHE A 205 8.29 5.86 -3.28
N TYR A 206 8.24 4.52 -3.42
CA TYR A 206 8.65 3.89 -4.65
C TYR A 206 7.59 4.05 -5.75
N MET A 207 8.03 4.35 -6.96
CA MET A 207 7.17 4.54 -8.14
C MET A 207 7.92 4.07 -9.38
N VAL A 208 7.33 3.14 -10.13
CA VAL A 208 7.88 2.63 -11.41
C VAL A 208 7.98 3.77 -12.44
N ASP A 209 6.96 4.62 -12.55
CA ASP A 209 6.97 5.81 -13.42
C ASP A 209 6.59 7.06 -12.62
N LYS A 210 7.60 7.88 -12.31
CA LYS A 210 7.42 9.15 -11.59
C LYS A 210 6.64 10.21 -12.37
N SER A 211 6.64 10.15 -13.70
CA SER A 211 5.95 11.15 -14.53
C SER A 211 4.44 10.92 -14.52
N ARG A 212 4.02 9.68 -14.71
CA ARG A 212 2.61 9.26 -14.71
C ARG A 212 1.99 9.38 -13.31
N SER A 213 2.75 9.00 -12.29
CA SER A 213 2.31 9.07 -10.89
C SER A 213 2.08 10.52 -10.43
N ARG A 214 2.87 11.48 -10.90
CA ARG A 214 2.66 12.91 -10.63
C ARG A 214 1.36 13.43 -11.22
N ALA A 215 0.99 13.00 -12.41
CA ALA A 215 -0.27 13.38 -13.05
C ALA A 215 -1.50 12.93 -12.24
N HIS A 216 -1.38 11.84 -11.46
CA HIS A 216 -2.46 11.26 -10.65
C HIS A 216 -2.28 11.48 -9.13
N ASN A 217 -1.46 12.46 -8.72
CA ASN A 217 -1.18 12.78 -7.30
C ASN A 217 -0.70 11.59 -6.45
N GLY A 218 -0.07 10.59 -7.07
CA GLY A 218 0.49 9.43 -6.37
C GLY A 218 1.75 9.79 -5.57
N ALA A 219 1.79 9.45 -4.29
CA ALA A 219 2.95 9.66 -3.41
C ALA A 219 3.79 8.39 -3.21
N GLY A 220 3.43 7.25 -3.84
CA GLY A 220 4.12 5.96 -3.62
C GLY A 220 3.95 5.39 -2.20
N LEU A 221 2.89 5.79 -1.49
CA LEU A 221 2.64 5.35 -0.11
C LEU A 221 1.50 4.32 0.01
N GLY A 222 0.70 4.13 -1.04
CA GLY A 222 -0.50 3.29 -0.97
C GLY A 222 -0.19 1.82 -0.69
N LEU A 223 0.74 1.21 -1.44
CA LEU A 223 1.12 -0.20 -1.24
C LEU A 223 1.88 -0.41 0.07
N ALA A 224 2.72 0.53 0.49
CA ALA A 224 3.39 0.48 1.78
C ALA A 224 2.38 0.50 2.95
N LEU A 225 1.30 1.30 2.84
CA LEU A 225 0.20 1.28 3.81
C LEU A 225 -0.55 -0.05 3.78
N CYS A 226 -0.85 -0.60 2.60
CA CYS A 226 -1.47 -1.92 2.47
C CYS A 226 -0.65 -2.99 3.17
N THR A 227 0.67 -3.05 2.92
CA THR A 227 1.57 -4.00 3.56
C THR A 227 1.55 -3.85 5.08
N ALA A 228 1.67 -2.63 5.62
CA ALA A 228 1.63 -2.38 7.05
C ALA A 228 0.30 -2.82 7.70
N ILE A 229 -0.84 -2.60 7.04
CA ILE A 229 -2.14 -3.06 7.52
C ILE A 229 -2.24 -4.58 7.49
N LEU A 230 -1.77 -5.23 6.43
CA LEU A 230 -1.83 -6.68 6.29
C LEU A 230 -0.92 -7.39 7.30
N GLU A 231 0.26 -6.86 7.58
CA GLU A 231 1.15 -7.35 8.64
C GLU A 231 0.44 -7.39 10.01
N LEU A 232 -0.34 -6.37 10.36
CA LEU A 232 -1.15 -6.35 11.59
C LEU A 232 -2.24 -7.42 11.61
N HIS A 233 -2.69 -7.88 10.45
CA HIS A 233 -3.67 -8.96 10.30
C HIS A 233 -3.01 -10.34 10.11
N HIS A 234 -1.69 -10.47 10.34
CA HIS A 234 -0.91 -11.70 10.08
C HIS A 234 -1.03 -12.20 8.64
N SER A 235 -1.11 -11.25 7.72
CA SER A 235 -1.27 -11.49 6.29
C SER A 235 -0.14 -10.80 5.50
N SER A 236 0.00 -11.17 4.24
CA SER A 236 0.95 -10.55 3.33
C SER A 236 0.31 -10.27 1.97
N LEU A 237 0.75 -9.20 1.32
CA LEU A 237 0.32 -8.86 -0.02
C LEU A 237 1.07 -9.72 -1.05
N LYS A 238 0.33 -10.51 -1.84
CA LYS A 238 0.85 -11.24 -2.98
C LYS A 238 0.61 -10.42 -4.24
N ILE A 239 1.63 -10.25 -5.07
CA ILE A 239 1.58 -9.45 -6.29
C ILE A 239 2.04 -10.33 -7.46
N GLU A 240 1.15 -10.48 -8.43
CA GLU A 240 1.41 -11.15 -9.70
C GLU A 240 1.14 -10.16 -10.81
N SER A 241 2.13 -9.86 -11.65
CA SER A 241 1.96 -8.90 -12.73
C SER A 241 2.85 -9.24 -13.91
N THR A 242 2.37 -8.87 -15.10
CA THR A 242 3.14 -8.95 -16.33
C THR A 242 2.97 -7.65 -17.08
N GLN A 243 4.08 -7.01 -17.43
CA GLN A 243 4.07 -5.76 -18.16
C GLN A 243 3.27 -5.87 -19.47
N GLY A 244 2.31 -4.97 -19.65
CA GLY A 244 1.40 -4.95 -20.81
C GLY A 244 0.17 -5.87 -20.69
N PHE A 245 0.02 -6.65 -19.60
CA PHE A 245 -1.09 -7.59 -19.40
C PHE A 245 -1.89 -7.35 -18.13
N GLY A 246 -1.46 -6.40 -17.28
CA GLY A 246 -2.13 -6.07 -16.03
C GLY A 246 -1.50 -6.69 -14.79
N SER A 247 -2.18 -6.52 -13.66
CA SER A 247 -1.72 -6.98 -12.35
C SER A 247 -2.83 -7.66 -11.57
N CYS A 248 -2.42 -8.55 -10.67
CA CYS A 248 -3.28 -9.23 -9.71
C CYS A 248 -2.67 -9.09 -8.33
N MET A 249 -3.33 -8.36 -7.45
CA MET A 249 -2.93 -8.14 -6.07
C MET A 249 -3.88 -8.88 -5.15
N SER A 250 -3.36 -9.72 -4.27
CA SER A 250 -4.17 -10.59 -3.44
C SER A 250 -3.61 -10.78 -2.03
N PHE A 251 -4.47 -11.11 -1.08
CA PHE A 251 -4.10 -11.42 0.29
C PHE A 251 -5.14 -12.35 0.94
N LEU A 252 -4.71 -13.09 1.96
CA LEU A 252 -5.54 -13.98 2.75
C LEU A 252 -5.59 -13.47 4.18
N ILE A 253 -6.78 -13.24 4.73
CA ILE A 253 -6.96 -13.02 6.17
C ILE A 253 -7.22 -14.36 6.82
N PRO A 254 -6.32 -14.84 7.70
CA PRO A 254 -6.46 -16.17 8.32
C PRO A 254 -7.63 -16.20 9.31
N ASP A 255 -8.24 -17.36 9.46
CA ASP A 255 -9.35 -17.60 10.40
C ASP A 255 -8.90 -17.64 11.88
N GLU A 256 -7.68 -17.25 12.20
CA GLU A 256 -7.17 -17.19 13.55
C GLU A 256 -8.01 -16.27 14.44
N GLY A 257 -8.88 -16.86 15.25
CA GLY A 257 -9.72 -16.14 16.22
C GLY A 257 -11.22 -16.24 16.02
N VAL A 258 -11.71 -16.84 14.94
CA VAL A 258 -13.10 -17.25 14.87
C VAL A 258 -13.28 -18.44 15.81
N LYS A 259 -13.58 -18.18 17.08
CA LYS A 259 -14.08 -19.23 17.97
C LYS A 259 -15.42 -19.66 17.40
N SER A 260 -15.51 -20.88 16.90
CA SER A 260 -16.77 -21.58 16.75
C SER A 260 -17.41 -21.61 18.16
N ASP A 261 -18.40 -20.75 18.38
CA ASP A 261 -19.34 -20.94 19.47
C ASP A 261 -20.08 -22.25 19.19
N GLU A 262 -19.57 -23.37 19.76
CA GLU A 262 -20.33 -24.61 20.00
C GLU A 262 -21.05 -24.53 21.34
#